data_2a92318f32b3296d9f7d67d60a4838b8
#
_entry.id   2a92318f32b3296d9f7d67d60a4838b8
#
_cell.length_a   1.000
_cell.length_b   1.000
_cell.length_c   1.000
_cell.angle_alpha   90.00
_cell.angle_beta   90.00
_cell.angle_gamma   90.00
#
_symmetry.space_group_name_H-M   'P 1'
#
loop_
_entity.id
_entity.type
_entity.pdbx_description
1 polymer ?
#
loop_
_entity_poly.entity_id
_entity_poly.type
_entity_poly.pdbx_seq_one_letter_code
_entity_poly.pdbx_strand_id
1 'polypeptide(L)'
;MGIAIAAVILIVAVFAIINYDNDKIIINGNFNLVGDSQIDWNDTTQECSVFQNFASNDGGSYDVLKVTLAFYKDGTLIGTNDTVVTGDSFKDFSVNTTTKLPQKPDGFTFDIHTI
;
A
#
# COMPACT_ATOMS: atom_id res chain seq x y z
N MET A 1 27.34 10.73 -12.81
CA MET A 1 26.24 11.51 -13.41
C MET A 1 24.91 10.78 -13.29
N GLY A 2 24.78 9.55 -13.74
CA GLY A 2 23.53 8.81 -13.67
C GLY A 2 23.02 8.59 -12.24
N ILE A 3 23.90 8.45 -11.26
CA ILE A 3 23.52 8.22 -9.87
C ILE A 3 22.81 9.45 -9.29
N ALA A 4 23.34 10.64 -9.55
CA ALA A 4 22.74 11.87 -9.05
C ALA A 4 21.36 12.12 -9.67
N ILE A 5 21.21 11.83 -10.96
CA ILE A 5 19.94 11.97 -11.65
C ILE A 5 18.93 10.98 -11.12
N ALA A 6 19.32 9.73 -10.87
CA ALA A 6 18.43 8.72 -10.30
C ALA A 6 17.95 9.12 -8.90
N ALA A 7 18.83 9.68 -8.07
CA ALA A 7 18.45 10.12 -6.74
C ALA A 7 17.43 11.26 -6.79
N VAL A 8 17.60 12.19 -7.72
CA VAL A 8 16.65 13.30 -7.90
C VAL A 8 15.29 12.79 -8.36
N ILE A 9 15.27 11.83 -9.26
CA ILE A 9 14.02 11.22 -9.74
C ILE A 9 13.29 10.52 -8.60
N LEU A 10 14.01 9.79 -7.74
CA LEU A 10 13.41 9.12 -6.59
C LEU A 10 12.79 10.12 -5.63
N ILE A 11 13.47 11.23 -5.34
CA ILE A 11 12.93 12.27 -4.46
C ILE A 11 11.65 12.86 -5.04
N VAL A 12 11.62 13.14 -6.33
CA VAL A 12 10.44 13.68 -6.99
C VAL A 12 9.29 12.67 -6.94
N ALA A 13 9.56 11.39 -7.15
CA ALA A 13 8.54 10.36 -7.09
C ALA A 13 7.92 10.27 -5.69
N VAL A 14 8.75 10.30 -4.64
CA VAL A 14 8.26 10.27 -3.26
C VAL A 14 7.36 11.46 -2.97
N PHE A 15 7.76 12.66 -3.36
CA PHE A 15 6.92 13.85 -3.14
C PHE A 15 5.60 13.78 -3.90
N ALA A 16 5.61 13.26 -5.10
CA ALA A 16 4.40 13.15 -5.90
C ALA A 16 3.36 12.22 -5.27
N ILE A 17 3.81 11.23 -4.48
CA ILE A 17 2.94 10.21 -3.93
C ILE A 17 2.44 10.54 -2.53
N ILE A 18 3.23 11.25 -1.73
CA ILE A 18 2.87 11.64 -0.36
C ILE A 18 1.57 12.44 -0.30
N ASN A 19 1.17 13.02 -1.43
CA ASN A 19 -0.03 13.86 -1.52
C ASN A 19 -1.32 13.08 -1.79
N TYR A 20 -1.31 11.75 -1.72
CA TYR A 20 -2.54 10.98 -1.85
C TYR A 20 -3.45 11.25 -0.65
N ASP A 21 -4.68 11.63 -0.94
CA ASP A 21 -5.71 11.80 0.09
C ASP A 21 -6.17 10.46 0.62
N ASN A 22 -6.48 10.41 1.92
CA ASN A 22 -7.03 9.20 2.53
C ASN A 22 -8.35 8.78 1.90
N ASP A 23 -9.07 9.70 1.27
CA ASP A 23 -10.31 9.42 0.56
C ASP A 23 -10.12 8.46 -0.63
N LYS A 24 -8.91 8.34 -1.13
CA LYS A 24 -8.57 7.44 -2.23
C LYS A 24 -8.15 6.06 -1.76
N ILE A 25 -8.12 5.84 -0.45
CA ILE A 25 -7.77 4.57 0.15
C ILE A 25 -9.01 3.97 0.78
N ILE A 26 -9.40 2.80 0.31
CA ILE A 26 -10.56 2.08 0.80
C ILE A 26 -10.09 0.82 1.52
N ILE A 27 -10.63 0.58 2.72
CA ILE A 27 -10.31 -0.61 3.50
C ILE A 27 -11.57 -1.45 3.67
N ASN A 28 -11.49 -2.70 3.23
CA ASN A 28 -12.50 -3.71 3.46
C ASN A 28 -12.00 -4.66 4.55
N GLY A 29 -12.69 -4.69 5.69
CA GLY A 29 -12.32 -5.48 6.85
C GLY A 29 -12.45 -4.68 8.14
N ASN A 30 -12.21 -5.34 9.28
CA ASN A 30 -12.35 -4.72 10.60
C ASN A 30 -11.04 -4.09 11.08
N PHE A 31 -10.47 -3.19 10.27
CA PHE A 31 -9.17 -2.60 10.53
C PHE A 31 -9.17 -1.12 10.25
N ASN A 32 -8.32 -0.39 10.96
CA ASN A 32 -8.06 1.03 10.77
C ASN A 32 -6.64 1.25 10.29
N LEU A 33 -6.45 2.29 9.49
CA LEU A 33 -5.11 2.80 9.20
C LEU A 33 -4.52 3.44 10.45
N VAL A 34 -3.24 3.15 10.70
CA VAL A 34 -2.48 3.77 11.78
C VAL A 34 -1.39 4.60 11.15
N GLY A 35 -1.47 5.92 11.36
CA GLY A 35 -0.52 6.85 10.77
C GLY A 35 -0.78 7.08 9.28
N ASP A 36 0.11 7.84 8.66
CA ASP A 36 0.01 8.18 7.25
C ASP A 36 0.47 7.03 6.37
N SER A 37 -0.21 6.86 5.24
CA SER A 37 0.22 5.90 4.23
C SER A 37 1.49 6.38 3.56
N GLN A 38 2.45 5.47 3.38
CA GLN A 38 3.69 5.74 2.65
C GLN A 38 3.62 5.01 1.32
N ILE A 39 3.29 5.74 0.28
CA ILE A 39 3.12 5.20 -1.06
C ILE A 39 4.13 5.88 -1.97
N ASP A 40 4.95 5.08 -2.65
CA ASP A 40 6.03 5.57 -3.48
C ASP A 40 5.90 4.99 -4.89
N TRP A 41 5.98 5.84 -5.88
CA TRP A 41 5.96 5.45 -7.28
C TRP A 41 7.31 5.69 -7.93
N ASN A 42 7.86 4.65 -8.55
CA ASN A 42 9.08 4.76 -9.33
C ASN A 42 8.75 4.70 -10.82
N ASP A 43 8.88 5.86 -11.48
CA ASP A 43 8.54 6.02 -12.89
C ASP A 43 9.48 5.22 -13.81
N THR A 44 10.71 5.02 -13.36
CA THR A 44 11.72 4.32 -14.15
C THR A 44 11.47 2.83 -14.18
N THR A 45 11.15 2.24 -13.02
CA THR A 45 10.88 0.80 -12.91
C THR A 45 9.41 0.45 -13.04
N GLN A 46 8.53 1.46 -13.01
CA GLN A 46 7.09 1.29 -12.98
C GLN A 46 6.62 0.43 -11.80
N GLU A 47 7.17 0.72 -10.63
CA GLU A 47 6.86 0.01 -9.40
C GLU A 47 6.25 0.95 -8.38
N CYS A 48 5.21 0.45 -7.70
CA CYS A 48 4.56 1.15 -6.60
C CYS A 48 4.89 0.41 -5.31
N SER A 49 5.52 1.12 -4.38
CA SER A 49 5.82 0.60 -3.04
C SER A 49 4.84 1.17 -2.05
N VAL A 50 4.24 0.30 -1.24
CA VAL A 50 3.24 0.69 -0.26
C VAL A 50 3.67 0.19 1.11
N PHE A 51 3.70 1.09 2.08
CA PHE A 51 3.89 0.76 3.49
C PHE A 51 2.74 1.36 4.28
N GLN A 52 2.04 0.53 5.06
CA GLN A 52 0.93 0.97 5.87
C GLN A 52 0.81 0.14 7.12
N ASN A 53 0.58 0.80 8.24
CA ASN A 53 0.29 0.17 9.52
C ASN A 53 -1.23 0.08 9.71
N PHE A 54 -1.67 -1.03 10.28
CA PHE A 54 -3.07 -1.30 10.56
C PHE A 54 -3.28 -1.74 12.00
N ALA A 55 -4.46 -1.45 12.53
CA ALA A 55 -4.89 -1.92 13.84
C ALA A 55 -6.30 -2.48 13.76
N SER A 56 -6.60 -3.49 14.57
CA SER A 56 -7.93 -4.07 14.67
C SER A 56 -8.93 -3.08 15.25
N ASN A 57 -10.10 -2.94 14.61
CA ASN A 57 -11.17 -2.03 15.07
C ASN A 57 -11.83 -2.50 16.35
N ASP A 58 -11.96 -3.81 16.53
CA ASP A 58 -12.72 -4.41 17.63
C ASP A 58 -11.85 -4.99 18.73
N GLY A 59 -10.53 -4.78 18.65
CA GLY A 59 -9.59 -5.36 19.59
C GLY A 59 -9.37 -6.86 19.42
N GLY A 60 -9.92 -7.45 18.35
CA GLY A 60 -9.72 -8.85 18.04
C GLY A 60 -8.27 -9.15 17.66
N SER A 61 -7.82 -10.37 17.88
CA SER A 61 -6.48 -10.81 17.52
C SER A 61 -6.55 -11.86 16.41
N TYR A 62 -5.45 -11.94 15.64
CA TYR A 62 -5.36 -12.78 14.46
C TYR A 62 -4.02 -13.48 14.42
N ASP A 63 -3.99 -14.66 13.81
CA ASP A 63 -2.75 -15.41 13.58
C ASP A 63 -2.33 -15.33 12.11
N VAL A 64 -3.29 -15.25 11.20
CA VAL A 64 -3.06 -15.21 9.77
C VAL A 64 -4.09 -14.30 9.11
N LEU A 65 -3.61 -13.36 8.30
CA LEU A 65 -4.48 -12.50 7.49
C LEU A 65 -3.97 -12.48 6.06
N LYS A 66 -4.91 -12.43 5.11
CA LYS A 66 -4.58 -12.16 3.72
C LYS A 66 -4.96 -10.73 3.41
N VAL A 67 -4.02 -9.97 2.87
CA VAL A 67 -4.25 -8.59 2.42
C VAL A 67 -4.11 -8.57 0.91
N THR A 68 -5.19 -8.24 0.23
CA THR A 68 -5.18 -8.00 -1.20
C THR A 68 -5.19 -6.50 -1.43
N LEU A 69 -4.10 -6.00 -2.01
CA LEU A 69 -3.96 -4.60 -2.36
C LEU A 69 -4.30 -4.44 -3.84
N ALA A 70 -5.30 -3.63 -4.12
CA ALA A 70 -5.72 -3.33 -5.48
C ALA A 70 -5.36 -1.89 -5.82
N PHE A 71 -4.88 -1.68 -7.03
CA PHE A 71 -4.44 -0.39 -7.54
C PHE A 71 -5.37 0.06 -8.66
N TYR A 72 -5.77 1.32 -8.61
CA TYR A 72 -6.71 1.89 -9.58
C TYR A 72 -6.14 3.15 -10.21
N LYS A 73 -6.50 3.38 -11.46
CA LYS A 73 -6.24 4.64 -12.17
C LYS A 73 -7.53 5.07 -12.83
N ASP A 74 -8.03 6.25 -12.46
CA ASP A 74 -9.29 6.80 -12.97
C ASP A 74 -10.46 5.81 -12.83
N GLY A 75 -10.50 5.11 -11.69
CA GLY A 75 -11.55 4.13 -11.41
C GLY A 75 -11.35 2.76 -12.06
N THR A 76 -10.29 2.57 -12.81
CA THR A 76 -10.00 1.30 -13.49
C THR A 76 -8.93 0.53 -12.74
N LEU A 77 -9.16 -0.76 -12.49
CA LEU A 77 -8.20 -1.65 -11.86
C LEU A 77 -6.99 -1.85 -12.79
N ILE A 78 -5.80 -1.53 -12.29
CA ILE A 78 -4.56 -1.67 -13.07
C ILE A 78 -3.59 -2.70 -12.51
N GLY A 79 -3.85 -3.25 -11.31
CA GLY A 79 -3.04 -4.30 -10.74
C GLY A 79 -3.47 -4.67 -9.34
N THR A 80 -3.01 -5.84 -8.90
CA THR A 80 -3.26 -6.34 -7.54
C THR A 80 -2.00 -6.97 -6.97
N ASN A 81 -1.94 -7.04 -5.64
CA ASN A 81 -0.86 -7.71 -4.93
C ASN A 81 -1.43 -8.38 -3.68
N ASP A 82 -1.17 -9.67 -3.52
CA ASP A 82 -1.61 -10.43 -2.35
C ASP A 82 -0.43 -10.59 -1.39
N THR A 83 -0.68 -10.31 -0.12
CA THR A 83 0.29 -10.46 0.95
C THR A 83 -0.35 -11.22 2.10
N VAL A 84 0.40 -12.18 2.66
CA VAL A 84 -0.04 -12.93 3.84
C VAL A 84 0.74 -12.44 5.05
N VAL A 85 0.02 -12.06 6.10
CA VAL A 85 0.59 -11.61 7.37
C VAL A 85 0.37 -12.71 8.40
N THR A 86 1.43 -13.17 9.04
CA THR A 86 1.38 -14.23 10.06
C THR A 86 2.02 -13.76 11.36
N GLY A 87 1.54 -14.30 12.48
CA GLY A 87 2.06 -13.99 13.81
C GLY A 87 1.28 -14.71 14.88
N ASP A 88 1.61 -14.44 16.14
CA ASP A 88 0.91 -15.05 17.29
C ASP A 88 -0.02 -14.01 17.91
N SER A 89 -1.32 -14.18 17.69
CA SER A 89 -2.37 -13.33 18.29
C SER A 89 -2.09 -11.84 18.13
N PHE A 90 -1.79 -11.41 16.91
CA PHE A 90 -1.49 -10.01 16.66
C PHE A 90 -2.78 -9.21 16.44
N LYS A 91 -2.77 -7.96 16.91
CA LYS A 91 -3.85 -6.98 16.69
C LYS A 91 -3.43 -5.89 15.73
N ASP A 92 -2.14 -5.60 15.70
CA ASP A 92 -1.54 -4.60 14.84
C ASP A 92 -0.62 -5.29 13.84
N PHE A 93 -0.58 -4.78 12.62
CA PHE A 93 0.33 -5.31 11.63
C PHE A 93 0.68 -4.25 10.59
N SER A 94 1.70 -4.55 9.81
CA SER A 94 2.14 -3.66 8.73
C SER A 94 2.14 -4.41 7.41
N VAL A 95 1.79 -3.68 6.35
CA VAL A 95 1.93 -4.16 4.98
C VAL A 95 3.05 -3.35 4.33
N ASN A 96 4.02 -4.05 3.76
CA ASN A 96 5.13 -3.43 3.03
C ASN A 96 5.34 -4.24 1.75
N THR A 97 4.93 -3.68 0.63
CA THR A 97 4.95 -4.42 -0.63
C THR A 97 5.30 -3.51 -1.80
N THR A 98 5.86 -4.10 -2.85
CA THR A 98 6.18 -3.41 -4.11
C THR A 98 5.54 -4.16 -5.26
N THR A 99 4.80 -3.44 -6.09
CA THR A 99 4.04 -4.02 -7.20
C THR A 99 4.37 -3.30 -8.49
N LYS A 100 4.60 -4.06 -9.53
CA LYS A 100 4.83 -3.51 -10.87
C LYS A 100 3.50 -3.19 -11.52
N LEU A 101 3.36 -1.96 -12.05
CA LEU A 101 2.11 -1.47 -12.62
C LEU A 101 2.37 -0.79 -13.96
N PRO A 102 1.39 -0.82 -14.88
CA PRO A 102 1.54 -0.18 -16.19
C PRO A 102 1.60 1.35 -16.12
N GLN A 103 1.06 1.94 -15.04
CA GLN A 103 1.05 3.38 -14.84
C GLN A 103 0.89 3.72 -13.38
N LYS A 104 1.13 4.97 -13.03
CA LYS A 104 1.00 5.46 -11.67
C LYS A 104 -0.45 5.38 -11.20
N PRO A 105 -0.73 4.71 -10.08
CA PRO A 105 -2.09 4.61 -9.56
C PRO A 105 -2.52 5.91 -8.87
N ASP A 106 -3.84 6.13 -8.80
CA ASP A 106 -4.41 7.23 -8.04
C ASP A 106 -5.41 6.77 -6.97
N GLY A 107 -5.67 5.46 -6.88
CA GLY A 107 -6.57 4.90 -5.87
C GLY A 107 -6.09 3.54 -5.40
N PHE A 108 -6.43 3.19 -4.17
CA PHE A 108 -5.97 1.97 -3.50
C PHE A 108 -7.10 1.33 -2.70
N THR A 109 -7.19 0.00 -2.75
CA THR A 109 -8.09 -0.75 -1.89
C THR A 109 -7.31 -1.82 -1.15
N PHE A 110 -7.46 -1.84 0.17
CA PHE A 110 -6.93 -2.92 1.01
C PHE A 110 -8.09 -3.82 1.39
N ASP A 111 -8.04 -5.06 0.95
CA ASP A 111 -9.03 -6.08 1.29
C ASP A 111 -8.37 -7.05 2.26
N ILE A 112 -8.80 -7.03 3.52
CA ILE A 112 -8.14 -7.73 4.61
C ILE A 112 -9.12 -8.76 5.19
N HIS A 113 -8.75 -10.03 5.13
CA HIS A 113 -9.59 -11.10 5.63
C HIS A 113 -8.78 -12.26 6.18
N THR A 114 -9.42 -13.08 6.99
CA THR A 114 -8.83 -14.32 7.51
C THR A 114 -8.80 -15.37 6.40
N ILE A 115 -7.79 -16.21 6.47
CA ILE A 115 -7.67 -17.31 5.52
C ILE A 115 -8.34 -18.56 6.07
#